data_72ad16de21d8761678658aba1d9b8d8c
#
_entry.id   72ad16de21d8761678658aba1d9b8d8c
#
_cell.length_a   1.000
_cell.length_b   1.000
_cell.length_c   1.000
_cell.angle_alpha   90.00
_cell.angle_beta   90.00
_cell.angle_gamma   90.00
#
_symmetry.space_group_name_H-M   'P 1'
#
loop_
_entity.id
_entity.type
_entity.pdbx_description
1 polymer ?
#
loop_
_entity_poly.entity_id
_entity_poly.type
_entity_poly.pdbx_seq_one_letter_code
_entity_poly.pdbx_strand_id
1 'polypeptide(L)' 'MQKTYRIKKILNNNVVVAVNNFQEVIIVGLGIGFNAKVNQKTDPRKIEKIFELKQEDAIRATQLVKDIPESMFF' A
#
# COMPACT_ATOMS: atom_id res chain seq x y z
N MET A 1 15.41 14.42 5.16
CA MET A 1 14.56 14.66 3.99
C MET A 1 13.33 13.76 4.07
N GLN A 2 12.18 14.34 3.78
CA GLN A 2 10.95 13.56 3.76
C GLN A 2 10.90 12.68 2.52
N LYS A 3 10.52 11.43 2.71
CA LYS A 3 10.32 10.52 1.60
C LYS A 3 9.06 10.90 0.85
N THR A 4 9.13 10.87 -0.46
CA THR A 4 7.98 11.15 -1.31
C THR A 4 7.40 9.83 -1.80
N TYR A 5 6.09 9.66 -1.62
CA TYR A 5 5.40 8.46 -2.06
C TYR A 5 4.45 8.79 -3.20
N ARG A 6 4.49 7.99 -4.25
CA ARG A 6 3.56 8.10 -5.36
C ARG A 6 2.48 7.04 -5.22
N ILE A 7 1.24 7.46 -5.39
CA ILE A 7 0.10 6.55 -5.27
C ILE A 7 0.09 5.57 -6.43
N LYS A 8 0.09 4.30 -6.10
CA LYS A 8 -0.02 3.21 -7.07
C LYS A 8 -1.46 2.72 -7.19
N LYS A 9 -2.17 2.67 -6.07
CA LYS A 9 -3.54 2.20 -6.04
C LYS A 9 -4.26 2.84 -4.86
N ILE A 10 -5.52 3.22 -5.07
CA ILE A 10 -6.36 3.77 -4.01
C ILE A 10 -7.31 2.67 -3.56
N LEU A 11 -7.19 2.26 -2.28
CA LEU A 11 -8.03 1.21 -1.73
C LEU A 11 -9.36 1.76 -1.21
N ASN A 12 -9.29 2.90 -0.53
CA ASN A 12 -10.47 3.65 -0.10
C ASN A 12 -10.03 5.08 0.25
N ASN A 13 -10.94 5.86 0.83
CA ASN A 13 -10.65 7.27 1.15
C ASN A 13 -9.53 7.45 2.16
N ASN A 14 -9.20 6.41 2.92
CA ASN A 14 -8.24 6.50 4.03
C ASN A 14 -7.02 5.61 3.85
N VAL A 15 -6.96 4.81 2.79
CA VAL A 15 -5.86 3.86 2.58
C VAL A 15 -5.45 3.85 1.12
N VAL A 16 -4.16 4.02 0.88
CA VAL A 16 -3.61 3.93 -0.47
C VAL A 16 -2.38 3.04 -0.47
N VAL A 17 -2.09 2.42 -1.60
CA VAL A 17 -0.82 1.75 -1.86
C VAL A 17 0.04 2.74 -2.63
N ALA A 18 1.27 2.92 -2.17
CA ALA A 18 2.18 3.88 -2.77
C ALA A 18 3.57 3.27 -2.93
N VAL A 19 4.41 3.94 -3.69
CA VAL A 19 5.76 3.46 -4.00
C VAL A 19 6.75 4.58 -3.79
N ASN A 20 7.90 4.25 -3.19
CA ASN A 20 9.04 5.11 -3.06
C ASN A 20 10.30 4.32 -3.40
N ASN A 21 10.98 4.68 -4.50
CA ASN A 21 12.25 4.04 -4.92
C ASN A 21 12.14 2.50 -4.92
N PHE A 22 11.15 1.95 -5.62
CA PHE A 22 10.90 0.51 -5.71
C PHE A 22 10.39 -0.12 -4.41
N GLN A 23 10.26 0.68 -3.35
CA GLN A 23 9.69 0.18 -2.10
C GLN A 23 8.19 0.43 -2.11
N GLU A 24 7.42 -0.64 -2.05
CA GLU A 24 5.96 -0.57 -1.97
C GLU A 24 5.53 -0.41 -0.52
N VAL A 25 4.60 0.49 -0.27
CA VAL A 25 4.11 0.76 1.07
C VAL A 25 2.59 0.89 1.05
N ILE A 26 1.97 0.61 2.20
CA ILE A 26 0.56 0.91 2.41
C ILE A 26 0.51 2.11 3.35
N ILE A 27 -0.18 3.16 2.91
CA ILE A 27 -0.28 4.40 3.67
C ILE A 27 -1.71 4.55 4.18
N VAL A 28 -1.84 4.77 5.48
CA VAL A 28 -3.12 4.99 6.14
C VAL A 28 -3.15 6.42 6.64
N GLY A 29 -4.24 7.11 6.35
CA GLY A 29 -4.43 8.47 6.84
C GLY A 29 -5.81 8.97 6.47
N LEU A 30 -6.41 9.74 7.35
CA LEU A 30 -7.75 10.27 7.13
C LEU A 30 -7.79 11.14 5.87
N GLY A 31 -8.59 10.70 4.90
CA GLY A 31 -8.76 11.42 3.64
C GLY A 31 -7.60 11.32 2.67
N ILE A 32 -6.60 10.46 2.92
CA ILE A 32 -5.43 10.37 2.06
C ILE A 32 -5.77 9.89 0.65
N GLY A 33 -6.82 9.07 0.53
CA GLY A 33 -7.30 8.59 -0.77
C GLY A 33 -8.40 9.46 -1.37
N PHE A 34 -8.91 10.43 -0.63
CA PHE A 34 -10.00 11.29 -1.09
C PHE A 34 -9.49 12.25 -2.16
N ASN A 35 -10.13 12.23 -3.32
CA ASN A 35 -9.71 13.02 -4.48
C ASN A 35 -8.27 12.75 -4.94
N ALA A 36 -7.68 11.66 -4.48
CA ALA A 36 -6.34 11.27 -4.90
C ALA A 36 -6.37 10.59 -6.25
N LYS A 37 -5.25 10.67 -6.97
CA LYS A 37 -5.12 10.04 -8.29
C LYS A 37 -3.88 9.17 -8.32
N VAL A 38 -3.95 8.09 -9.08
CA VAL A 38 -2.79 7.22 -9.32
C VAL A 38 -1.67 8.05 -9.94
N ASN A 39 -0.44 7.79 -9.51
CA ASN A 39 0.79 8.50 -9.88
C ASN A 39 0.93 9.88 -9.24
N GLN A 40 -0.03 10.32 -8.46
CA GLN A 40 0.05 11.56 -7.71
C GLN A 40 0.88 11.33 -6.43
N LYS A 41 1.59 12.36 -6.01
CA LYS A 41 2.29 12.33 -4.73
C LYS A 41 1.30 12.40 -3.57
N THR A 42 1.56 11.65 -2.52
CA THR A 42 0.73 11.72 -1.32
C THR A 42 0.99 13.01 -0.55
N ASP A 43 -0.03 13.49 0.16
CA ASP A 43 0.12 14.65 1.04
C ASP A 43 0.71 14.15 2.38
N PRO A 44 1.95 14.54 2.71
CA PRO A 44 2.57 14.07 3.95
C PRO A 44 1.82 14.46 5.21
N ARG A 45 1.02 15.52 5.16
CA ARG A 45 0.24 15.96 6.31
C ARG A 45 -0.92 15.02 6.62
N LYS A 46 -1.35 14.21 5.65
CA LYS A 46 -2.43 13.25 5.83
C LYS A 46 -1.94 11.88 6.25
N ILE A 47 -0.65 11.64 6.21
CA ILE A 47 -0.09 10.32 6.52
C ILE A 47 -0.11 10.10 8.03
N GLU A 48 -0.82 9.07 8.49
CA GLU A 48 -0.83 8.68 9.89
C GLU A 48 0.09 7.48 10.14
N LYS A 49 0.02 6.48 9.28
CA LYS A 49 0.85 5.28 9.40
C LYS A 49 1.30 4.82 8.03
N ILE A 50 2.50 4.28 7.99
CA ILE A 50 3.06 3.68 6.78
C ILE A 50 3.50 2.27 7.12
N PHE A 51 3.03 1.31 6.33
CA PHE A 51 3.43 -0.09 6.45
C PHE A 51 4.29 -0.45 5.24
N GLU A 52 5.56 -0.67 5.47
CA GLU A 52 6.47 -1.06 4.40
C GLU A 52 6.27 -2.53 4.06
N LEU A 53 6.08 -2.81 2.78
CA LEU A 53 5.98 -4.17 2.28
C LEU A 53 7.35 -4.62 1.82
N LYS A 54 7.96 -5.52 2.57
CA LYS A 54 9.24 -6.09 2.18
C LYS A 54 9.00 -7.09 1.06
N GLN A 55 9.93 -7.16 0.12
CA GLN A 55 9.83 -8.10 -0.99
C GLN A 55 9.68 -9.54 -0.50
N GLU A 56 10.38 -9.89 0.56
CA GLU A 56 10.28 -11.23 1.16
C GLU A 56 8.87 -11.51 1.67
N ASP A 57 8.24 -10.53 2.31
CA ASP A 57 6.90 -10.69 2.83
C ASP A 57 5.88 -10.85 1.70
N ALA A 58 6.06 -10.11 0.62
CA ALA A 58 5.19 -10.23 -0.53
C ALA A 58 5.30 -11.61 -1.18
N ILE A 59 6.52 -12.13 -1.31
CA ILE A 59 6.75 -13.46 -1.86
C ILE A 59 6.15 -14.53 -0.94
N ARG A 60 6.37 -14.40 0.36
CA ARG A 60 5.81 -15.31 1.34
C ARG A 60 4.30 -15.36 1.30
N ALA A 61 3.68 -14.18 1.26
CA ALA A 61 2.22 -14.09 1.19
C ALA A 61 1.69 -14.77 -0.06
N THR A 62 2.35 -14.56 -1.19
CA THR A 62 1.99 -15.19 -2.45
C THR A 62 2.10 -16.71 -2.36
N GLN A 63 3.17 -17.21 -1.77
CA GLN A 63 3.38 -18.65 -1.62
C GLN A 63 2.34 -19.27 -0.69
N LEU A 64 2.01 -18.59 0.40
CA LEU A 64 0.98 -19.06 1.33
C LEU A 64 -0.36 -19.18 0.63
N VAL A 65 -0.72 -18.20 -0.19
CA VAL A 65 -1.96 -18.24 -0.93
C VAL A 65 -1.99 -19.43 -1.90
N LYS A 66 -0.87 -19.70 -2.55
CA LYS A 66 -0.77 -20.83 -3.50
C LYS A 66 -0.87 -22.18 -2.79
N ASP A 67 -0.35 -22.27 -1.58
CA ASP A 67 -0.31 -23.52 -0.83
C ASP A 67 -1.61 -23.82 -0.10
N ILE A 68 -2.51 -22.84 0.00
CA ILE A 68 -3.80 -23.03 0.66
C ILE A 68 -4.78 -23.62 -0.34
N PRO A 69 -5.41 -24.78 -0.02
CA PRO A 69 -6.43 -25.36 -0.90
C PRO A 69 -7.60 -24.40 -1.11
N GLU A 70 -8.16 -24.43 -2.32
CA GLU A 70 -9.29 -23.56 -2.67
C GLU A 70 -10.44 -23.68 -1.67
N SER A 71 -10.67 -24.86 -1.14
CA SER A 71 -11.72 -25.08 -0.16
C SER A 71 -11.56 -24.29 1.13
N MET A 72 -10.35 -23.77 1.39
CA MET A 72 -10.08 -22.99 2.58
C MET A 72 -10.48 -21.52 2.44
N PHE A 73 -10.79 -21.06 1.23
CA PHE A 73 -11.18 -19.68 0.99
C PHE A 73 -12.67 -19.42 1.17
N PHE A 74 -13.45 -20.44 1.41
CA PHE A 74 -14.91 -20.30 1.54
C PHE A 74 -15.45 -21.05 2.74
#